data_1164e47bfe4b91ea72faf08bb6c6c35d
#
_entry.id   1164e47bfe4b91ea72faf08bb6c6c35d
#
_cell.length_a   1.000
_cell.length_b   1.000
_cell.length_c   1.000
_cell.angle_alpha   90.00
_cell.angle_beta   90.00
_cell.angle_gamma   90.00
#
_symmetry.space_group_name_H-M   'P 1'
#
loop_
_entity.id
_entity.type
_entity.pdbx_description
1 polymer ?
#
loop_
_entity_poly.entity_id
_entity_poly.type
_entity_poly.pdbx_seq_one_letter_code
_entity_poly.pdbx_strand_id
1 'polypeptide(L)'
;MPLAPPITDVEQLKSHPALGRLVEWFELRIDDGPIEITVSILVPYAAYLAAQTVRASGVLAVVAVGLYLSRQSTRFFSPRVRIQAYAVWNALSYILNGVVFVLVGLQLPSVLSGIRGQFGLPILLLYGALFSAVIVLLRLLWVFPGARISYFIRRRLLGQKEETPPARTLLVIGWTGMRGVISLAAALSLPHVLSDGRPFTQRNLIVFLTFCVILVTLVGQGLSLPALIRALGLAGDEGAKCELLEAQRIVLAAALRHIEQARKSDDPRWAEMYDDLAQHYRERLEALEGPAEGSGPEARRKYLELVRELLQIERETAVRLRNEGRIGDEVLRQIEHDVDLRDAELMGGILS
;
A
#
# COMPACT_ATOMS: atom_id res chain seq x y z
N MET A 1 -18.68 -6.19 39.76
CA MET A 1 -18.80 -6.84 38.45
C MET A 1 -17.40 -6.88 37.85
N PRO A 2 -16.75 -8.02 37.67
CA PRO A 2 -15.41 -8.07 37.10
C PRO A 2 -15.50 -7.71 35.61
N LEU A 3 -14.64 -6.79 35.17
CA LEU A 3 -14.44 -6.43 33.79
C LEU A 3 -13.95 -7.67 33.03
N ALA A 4 -14.62 -8.02 31.93
CA ALA A 4 -14.21 -9.11 31.06
C ALA A 4 -12.78 -8.87 30.54
N PRO A 5 -11.94 -9.90 30.46
CA PRO A 5 -10.58 -9.75 29.97
C PRO A 5 -10.57 -9.21 28.53
N PRO A 6 -9.55 -8.43 28.14
CA PRO A 6 -9.46 -7.90 26.78
C PRO A 6 -9.40 -9.06 25.77
N ILE A 7 -10.24 -8.98 24.74
CA ILE A 7 -10.29 -9.95 23.64
C ILE A 7 -8.96 -9.88 22.89
N THR A 8 -8.08 -10.84 23.11
CA THR A 8 -6.74 -10.90 22.52
C THR A 8 -6.63 -11.87 21.34
N ASP A 9 -7.68 -12.66 21.06
CA ASP A 9 -7.65 -13.67 20.01
C ASP A 9 -8.89 -13.64 19.14
N VAL A 10 -8.70 -13.68 17.83
CA VAL A 10 -9.77 -13.61 16.81
C VAL A 10 -10.67 -14.85 16.85
N GLU A 11 -10.15 -15.99 17.34
CA GLU A 11 -10.98 -17.18 17.60
C GLU A 11 -11.97 -16.95 18.74
N GLN A 12 -11.64 -16.12 19.72
CA GLN A 12 -12.59 -15.73 20.78
C GLN A 12 -13.70 -14.79 20.26
N LEU A 13 -13.43 -13.99 19.21
CA LEU A 13 -14.47 -13.20 18.53
C LEU A 13 -15.45 -14.09 17.76
N LYS A 14 -14.97 -15.17 17.14
CA LYS A 14 -15.81 -16.18 16.47
C LYS A 14 -16.63 -17.00 17.46
N SER A 15 -16.18 -17.15 18.69
CA SER A 15 -16.90 -17.89 19.75
C SER A 15 -18.01 -17.05 20.41
N HIS A 16 -18.11 -15.74 20.14
CA HIS A 16 -19.22 -14.92 20.59
C HIS A 16 -20.40 -15.09 19.60
N PRO A 17 -21.48 -15.79 20.00
CA PRO A 17 -22.54 -16.22 19.05
C PRO A 17 -23.32 -15.07 18.40
N ALA A 18 -23.20 -13.86 18.91
CA ALA A 18 -23.83 -12.67 18.33
C ALA A 18 -22.94 -11.96 17.30
N LEU A 19 -21.62 -11.84 17.56
CA LEU A 19 -20.66 -11.20 16.65
C LEU A 19 -20.28 -12.13 15.50
N GLY A 20 -20.11 -13.44 15.76
CA GLY A 20 -19.88 -14.44 14.72
C GLY A 20 -21.03 -14.49 13.72
N ARG A 21 -22.30 -14.48 14.19
CA ARG A 21 -23.49 -14.43 13.32
C ARG A 21 -23.64 -13.11 12.57
N LEU A 22 -23.17 -12.00 13.11
CA LEU A 22 -23.20 -10.68 12.44
C LEU A 22 -22.17 -10.63 11.31
N VAL A 23 -20.99 -11.18 11.53
CA VAL A 23 -19.93 -11.30 10.52
C VAL A 23 -20.34 -12.33 9.45
N GLU A 24 -20.85 -13.49 9.84
CA GLU A 24 -21.38 -14.51 8.93
C GLU A 24 -22.59 -14.01 8.12
N TRP A 25 -23.49 -13.23 8.74
CA TRP A 25 -24.61 -12.60 8.05
C TRP A 25 -24.16 -11.52 7.06
N PHE A 26 -23.09 -10.79 7.37
CA PHE A 26 -22.48 -9.81 6.47
C PHE A 26 -21.75 -10.52 5.31
N GLU A 27 -20.96 -11.58 5.59
CA GLU A 27 -20.24 -12.37 4.57
C GLU A 27 -21.18 -13.08 3.61
N LEU A 28 -22.32 -13.62 4.09
CA LEU A 28 -23.30 -14.35 3.26
C LEU A 28 -24.22 -13.45 2.42
N ARG A 29 -24.24 -12.14 2.68
CA ARG A 29 -25.20 -11.24 2.04
C ARG A 29 -24.60 -10.19 1.12
N ILE A 30 -23.30 -9.99 1.17
CA ILE A 30 -22.60 -8.99 0.36
C ILE A 30 -21.39 -9.67 -0.30
N ASP A 31 -21.65 -10.56 -1.25
CA ASP A 31 -20.63 -11.06 -2.18
C ASP A 31 -20.60 -10.17 -3.44
N ASP A 32 -20.75 -8.86 -3.24
CA ASP A 32 -20.74 -7.84 -4.29
C ASP A 32 -19.56 -6.90 -4.10
N GLY A 33 -18.51 -7.11 -4.92
CA GLY A 33 -17.28 -6.35 -4.86
C GLY A 33 -17.44 -4.82 -4.81
N PRO A 34 -18.28 -4.19 -5.65
CA PRO A 34 -18.59 -2.76 -5.58
C PRO A 34 -19.13 -2.32 -4.22
N ILE A 35 -19.98 -3.10 -3.56
CA ILE A 35 -20.54 -2.77 -2.25
C ILE A 35 -19.44 -2.84 -1.17
N GLU A 36 -18.65 -3.91 -1.16
CA GLU A 36 -17.55 -4.07 -0.20
C GLU A 36 -16.52 -2.94 -0.32
N ILE A 37 -16.14 -2.57 -1.54
CA ILE A 37 -15.22 -1.45 -1.80
C ILE A 37 -15.83 -0.13 -1.34
N THR A 38 -17.13 0.12 -1.62
CA THR A 38 -17.82 1.33 -1.18
C THR A 38 -17.88 1.42 0.34
N VAL A 39 -18.20 0.32 1.02
CA VAL A 39 -18.17 0.26 2.49
C VAL A 39 -16.76 0.55 3.02
N SER A 40 -15.72 -0.01 2.41
CA SER A 40 -14.34 0.25 2.81
C SER A 40 -13.96 1.74 2.71
N ILE A 41 -14.52 2.47 1.75
CA ILE A 41 -14.33 3.93 1.60
C ILE A 41 -15.12 4.71 2.66
N LEU A 42 -16.28 4.23 3.08
CA LEU A 42 -17.12 4.90 4.09
C LEU A 42 -16.62 4.67 5.52
N VAL A 43 -15.98 3.55 5.80
CA VAL A 43 -15.48 3.20 7.14
C VAL A 43 -14.58 4.27 7.77
N PRO A 44 -13.61 4.91 7.09
CA PRO A 44 -12.82 6.00 7.63
C PRO A 44 -13.65 7.19 8.11
N TYR A 45 -14.70 7.55 7.36
CA TYR A 45 -15.60 8.65 7.74
C TYR A 45 -16.42 8.30 8.98
N ALA A 46 -16.96 7.07 9.03
CA ALA A 46 -17.67 6.58 10.22
C ALA A 46 -16.77 6.55 11.46
N ALA A 47 -15.53 6.08 11.32
CA ALA A 47 -14.54 6.07 12.40
C ALA A 47 -14.19 7.47 12.88
N TYR A 48 -14.03 8.42 11.96
CA TYR A 48 -13.75 9.82 12.28
C TYR A 48 -14.91 10.44 13.09
N LEU A 49 -16.14 10.30 12.62
CA LEU A 49 -17.33 10.83 13.27
C LEU A 49 -17.56 10.18 14.64
N ALA A 50 -17.42 8.87 14.75
CA ALA A 50 -17.53 8.14 16.00
C ALA A 50 -16.50 8.60 17.04
N ALA A 51 -15.26 8.85 16.63
CA ALA A 51 -14.25 9.39 17.55
C ALA A 51 -14.58 10.79 18.02
N GLN A 52 -15.14 11.65 17.16
CA GLN A 52 -15.56 13.01 17.55
C GLN A 52 -16.67 13.00 18.60
N THR A 53 -17.63 12.05 18.52
CA THR A 53 -18.72 11.96 19.52
C THR A 53 -18.19 11.70 20.92
N VAL A 54 -17.09 10.96 21.06
CA VAL A 54 -16.42 10.68 22.34
C VAL A 54 -15.28 11.67 22.66
N ARG A 55 -15.16 12.76 21.90
CA ARG A 55 -14.10 13.78 22.01
C ARG A 55 -12.68 13.22 21.88
N ALA A 56 -12.51 12.14 21.12
CA ALA A 56 -11.23 11.56 20.76
C ALA A 56 -10.73 12.09 19.41
N SER A 57 -9.44 11.85 19.08
CA SER A 57 -8.88 12.25 17.80
C SER A 57 -9.44 11.42 16.67
N GLY A 58 -10.24 12.02 15.77
CA GLY A 58 -10.77 11.38 14.58
C GLY A 58 -9.67 10.86 13.65
N VAL A 59 -8.55 11.60 13.52
CA VAL A 59 -7.42 11.18 12.68
C VAL A 59 -6.78 9.89 13.21
N LEU A 60 -6.54 9.80 14.53
CA LEU A 60 -5.98 8.58 15.14
C LEU A 60 -6.95 7.39 15.01
N ALA A 61 -8.25 7.62 15.12
CA ALA A 61 -9.25 6.58 14.93
C ALA A 61 -9.22 6.02 13.50
N VAL A 62 -9.15 6.89 12.48
CA VAL A 62 -9.04 6.48 11.07
C VAL A 62 -7.78 5.66 10.83
N VAL A 63 -6.62 6.10 11.38
CA VAL A 63 -5.36 5.36 11.25
C VAL A 63 -5.47 3.99 11.93
N ALA A 64 -6.02 3.92 13.14
CA ALA A 64 -6.19 2.66 13.86
C ALA A 64 -7.08 1.67 13.10
N VAL A 65 -8.21 2.14 12.57
CA VAL A 65 -9.14 1.33 11.76
C VAL A 65 -8.48 0.89 10.47
N GLY A 66 -7.73 1.78 9.78
CA GLY A 66 -7.00 1.44 8.57
C GLY A 66 -5.96 0.35 8.79
N LEU A 67 -5.18 0.42 9.88
CA LEU A 67 -4.21 -0.62 10.25
C LEU A 67 -4.90 -1.95 10.60
N TYR A 68 -6.04 -1.89 11.29
CA TYR A 68 -6.81 -3.09 11.61
C TYR A 68 -7.36 -3.76 10.35
N LEU A 69 -8.02 -3.01 9.45
CA LEU A 69 -8.55 -3.53 8.20
C LEU A 69 -7.44 -4.07 7.28
N SER A 70 -6.30 -3.39 7.21
CA SER A 70 -5.15 -3.87 6.43
C SER A 70 -4.66 -5.24 6.90
N ARG A 71 -4.58 -5.48 8.22
CA ARG A 71 -4.20 -6.78 8.78
C ARG A 71 -5.23 -7.88 8.54
N GLN A 72 -6.50 -7.52 8.46
CA GLN A 72 -7.60 -8.47 8.29
C GLN A 72 -8.08 -8.57 6.84
N SER A 73 -7.48 -7.85 5.91
CA SER A 73 -7.91 -7.77 4.50
C SER A 73 -8.03 -9.14 3.82
N THR A 74 -7.18 -10.10 4.19
CA THR A 74 -7.22 -11.48 3.68
C THR A 74 -8.42 -12.29 4.18
N ARG A 75 -9.10 -11.83 5.24
CA ARG A 75 -10.27 -12.51 5.83
C ARG A 75 -11.58 -11.86 5.40
N PHE A 76 -11.58 -10.52 5.17
CA PHE A 76 -12.79 -9.78 4.83
C PHE A 76 -13.08 -9.72 3.32
N PHE A 77 -12.03 -9.68 2.49
CA PHE A 77 -12.20 -9.57 1.05
C PHE A 77 -11.92 -10.90 0.37
N SER A 78 -12.82 -11.30 -0.55
CA SER A 78 -12.49 -12.36 -1.49
C SER A 78 -11.26 -11.97 -2.33
N PRO A 79 -10.48 -12.93 -2.87
CA PRO A 79 -9.27 -12.61 -3.66
C PRO A 79 -9.55 -11.64 -4.82
N ARG A 80 -10.68 -11.81 -5.50
CA ARG A 80 -11.11 -10.97 -6.63
C ARG A 80 -11.41 -9.53 -6.19
N VAL A 81 -12.20 -9.38 -5.13
CA VAL A 81 -12.55 -8.06 -4.57
C VAL A 81 -11.32 -7.34 -4.03
N ARG A 82 -10.39 -8.06 -3.42
CA ARG A 82 -9.14 -7.49 -2.90
C ARG A 82 -8.29 -6.84 -3.99
N ILE A 83 -8.12 -7.50 -5.15
CA ILE A 83 -7.38 -6.93 -6.29
C ILE A 83 -8.06 -5.64 -6.77
N GLN A 84 -9.38 -5.66 -6.93
CA GLN A 84 -10.16 -4.49 -7.34
C GLN A 84 -10.06 -3.35 -6.30
N ALA A 85 -10.16 -3.68 -5.01
CA ALA A 85 -10.05 -2.73 -3.92
C ALA A 85 -8.69 -2.01 -3.93
N TYR A 86 -7.58 -2.73 -4.14
CA TYR A 86 -6.25 -2.11 -4.26
C TYR A 86 -6.18 -1.12 -5.43
N ALA A 87 -6.73 -1.47 -6.59
CA ALA A 87 -6.75 -0.57 -7.74
C ALA A 87 -7.56 0.70 -7.46
N VAL A 88 -8.76 0.56 -6.87
CA VAL A 88 -9.63 1.68 -6.50
C VAL A 88 -8.97 2.56 -5.43
N TRP A 89 -8.39 1.98 -4.38
CA TRP A 89 -7.73 2.73 -3.32
C TRP A 89 -6.48 3.46 -3.81
N ASN A 90 -5.70 2.88 -4.73
CA ASN A 90 -4.56 3.54 -5.35
C ASN A 90 -5.00 4.74 -6.19
N ALA A 91 -6.02 4.58 -7.04
CA ALA A 91 -6.57 5.67 -7.84
C ALA A 91 -7.16 6.77 -6.97
N LEU A 92 -7.97 6.40 -5.95
CA LEU A 92 -8.57 7.34 -5.01
C LEU A 92 -7.51 8.13 -4.24
N SER A 93 -6.49 7.45 -3.72
CA SER A 93 -5.38 8.10 -3.01
C SER A 93 -4.62 9.07 -3.90
N TYR A 94 -4.38 8.72 -5.16
CA TYR A 94 -3.73 9.61 -6.12
C TYR A 94 -4.57 10.87 -6.38
N ILE A 95 -5.88 10.70 -6.64
CA ILE A 95 -6.81 11.81 -6.89
C ILE A 95 -6.92 12.71 -5.66
N LEU A 96 -7.14 12.14 -4.47
CA LEU A 96 -7.27 12.91 -3.24
C LEU A 96 -6.00 13.69 -2.91
N ASN A 97 -4.83 13.10 -3.10
CA ASN A 97 -3.56 13.82 -2.94
C ASN A 97 -3.48 15.00 -3.92
N GLY A 98 -3.81 14.79 -5.20
CA GLY A 98 -3.84 15.86 -6.20
C GLY A 98 -4.79 16.99 -5.82
N VAL A 99 -6.02 16.68 -5.44
CA VAL A 99 -7.03 17.64 -5.00
C VAL A 99 -6.53 18.47 -3.82
N VAL A 100 -5.93 17.82 -2.84
CA VAL A 100 -5.41 18.53 -1.66
C VAL A 100 -4.28 19.49 -2.07
N PHE A 101 -3.34 19.07 -2.94
CA PHE A 101 -2.29 19.98 -3.39
C PHE A 101 -2.82 21.18 -4.18
N VAL A 102 -3.86 20.99 -4.99
CA VAL A 102 -4.54 22.09 -5.68
C VAL A 102 -5.17 23.05 -4.66
N LEU A 103 -5.90 22.53 -3.66
CA LEU A 103 -6.52 23.36 -2.61
C LEU A 103 -5.47 24.14 -1.81
N VAL A 104 -4.33 23.51 -1.51
CA VAL A 104 -3.18 24.18 -0.86
C VAL A 104 -2.65 25.31 -1.72
N GLY A 105 -2.45 25.07 -3.01
CA GLY A 105 -1.98 26.08 -3.96
C GLY A 105 -2.93 27.27 -4.06
N LEU A 106 -4.24 27.02 -4.08
CA LEU A 106 -5.27 28.06 -4.12
C LEU A 106 -5.32 28.93 -2.87
N GLN A 107 -4.90 28.41 -1.70
CA GLN A 107 -4.86 29.17 -0.46
C GLN A 107 -3.61 30.07 -0.34
N LEU A 108 -2.54 29.75 -1.06
CA LEU A 108 -1.25 30.46 -0.97
C LEU A 108 -1.37 31.99 -1.20
N PRO A 109 -2.09 32.50 -2.22
CA PRO A 109 -2.25 33.95 -2.41
C PRO A 109 -2.90 34.66 -1.23
N SER A 110 -3.92 34.05 -0.62
CA SER A 110 -4.60 34.59 0.57
C SER A 110 -3.66 34.63 1.78
N VAL A 111 -2.88 33.60 2.02
CA VAL A 111 -1.88 33.53 3.08
C VAL A 111 -0.80 34.59 2.87
N LEU A 112 -0.26 34.73 1.65
CA LEU A 112 0.76 35.72 1.32
C LEU A 112 0.23 37.16 1.46
N SER A 113 -0.99 37.44 1.06
CA SER A 113 -1.59 38.80 1.22
C SER A 113 -1.72 39.20 2.69
N GLY A 114 -2.02 38.23 3.58
CA GLY A 114 -2.12 38.47 5.01
C GLY A 114 -0.77 38.70 5.72
N ILE A 115 0.36 38.39 5.08
CA ILE A 115 1.72 38.51 5.67
C ILE A 115 2.48 39.70 5.06
N ARG A 116 2.20 40.10 3.82
CA ARG A 116 2.94 41.15 3.09
C ARG A 116 3.06 42.48 3.81
N GLY A 117 2.21 42.78 4.78
CA GLY A 117 2.31 44.00 5.60
C GLY A 117 3.33 43.89 6.75
N GLN A 118 3.79 42.70 7.08
CA GLN A 118 4.65 42.48 8.25
C GLN A 118 6.09 42.11 7.86
N PHE A 119 6.29 41.38 6.76
CA PHE A 119 7.59 40.87 6.34
C PHE A 119 7.79 41.02 4.81
N GLY A 120 8.98 41.40 4.40
CA GLY A 120 9.39 41.39 2.99
C GLY A 120 9.50 39.94 2.44
N LEU A 121 9.21 39.75 1.16
CA LEU A 121 9.27 38.46 0.50
C LEU A 121 10.61 37.70 0.67
N PRO A 122 11.79 38.37 0.61
CA PRO A 122 13.09 37.70 0.82
C PRO A 122 13.22 37.11 2.23
N ILE A 123 12.74 37.82 3.24
CA ILE A 123 12.77 37.38 4.65
C ILE A 123 11.85 36.18 4.85
N LEU A 124 10.66 36.19 4.25
CA LEU A 124 9.73 35.07 4.30
C LEU A 124 10.31 33.83 3.66
N LEU A 125 10.95 33.94 2.51
CA LEU A 125 11.60 32.83 1.83
C LEU A 125 12.78 32.27 2.66
N LEU A 126 13.56 33.17 3.28
CA LEU A 126 14.64 32.75 4.19
C LEU A 126 14.10 31.98 5.41
N TYR A 127 13.02 32.46 6.03
CA TYR A 127 12.40 31.76 7.15
C TYR A 127 11.83 30.40 6.71
N GLY A 128 11.17 30.33 5.54
CA GLY A 128 10.67 29.08 4.96
C GLY A 128 11.80 28.08 4.69
N ALA A 129 12.89 28.53 4.10
CA ALA A 129 14.06 27.70 3.82
C ALA A 129 14.75 27.21 5.10
N LEU A 130 15.01 28.11 6.05
CA LEU A 130 15.66 27.79 7.33
C LEU A 130 14.81 26.82 8.15
N PHE A 131 13.51 27.07 8.27
CA PHE A 131 12.58 26.22 9.01
C PHE A 131 12.47 24.83 8.37
N SER A 132 12.40 24.76 7.04
CA SER A 132 12.39 23.49 6.31
C SER A 132 13.69 22.72 6.51
N ALA A 133 14.85 23.41 6.43
CA ALA A 133 16.14 22.79 6.66
C ALA A 133 16.28 22.23 8.09
N VAL A 134 15.82 22.98 9.09
CA VAL A 134 15.84 22.53 10.50
C VAL A 134 14.99 21.26 10.67
N ILE A 135 13.78 21.22 10.10
CA ILE A 135 12.90 20.03 10.19
C ILE A 135 13.53 18.82 9.51
N VAL A 136 14.10 18.99 8.32
CA VAL A 136 14.76 17.91 7.58
C VAL A 136 15.98 17.40 8.35
N LEU A 137 16.83 18.29 8.85
CA LEU A 137 18.02 17.94 9.63
C LEU A 137 17.65 17.24 10.95
N LEU A 138 16.66 17.76 11.68
CA LEU A 138 16.19 17.15 12.93
C LEU A 138 15.66 15.73 12.69
N ARG A 139 14.96 15.53 11.60
CA ARG A 139 14.46 14.21 11.21
C ARG A 139 15.61 13.25 10.89
N LEU A 140 16.58 13.67 10.06
CA LEU A 140 17.75 12.86 9.73
C LEU A 140 18.50 12.49 11.01
N LEU A 141 18.69 13.45 11.92
CA LEU A 141 19.35 13.21 13.19
C LEU A 141 18.57 12.21 14.08
N TRP A 142 17.23 12.27 14.08
CA TRP A 142 16.37 11.42 14.90
C TRP A 142 16.24 9.99 14.38
N VAL A 143 16.33 9.77 13.07
CA VAL A 143 16.17 8.43 12.47
C VAL A 143 17.18 7.43 12.99
N PHE A 144 18.45 7.84 13.19
CA PHE A 144 19.49 6.94 13.67
C PHE A 144 19.28 6.45 15.11
N PRO A 145 19.06 7.32 16.11
CA PRO A 145 18.73 6.84 17.46
C PRO A 145 17.38 6.13 17.51
N GLY A 146 16.38 6.59 16.76
CA GLY A 146 15.07 5.96 16.68
C GLY A 146 15.13 4.51 16.19
N ALA A 147 15.93 4.24 15.16
CA ALA A 147 16.15 2.88 14.66
C ALA A 147 16.85 1.99 15.71
N ARG A 148 17.85 2.50 16.41
CA ARG A 148 18.52 1.76 17.48
C ARG A 148 17.60 1.44 18.66
N ILE A 149 16.78 2.40 19.08
CA ILE A 149 15.80 2.22 20.15
C ILE A 149 14.75 1.16 19.73
N SER A 150 14.23 1.27 18.52
CA SER A 150 13.25 0.30 17.97
C SER A 150 13.83 -1.10 17.93
N TYR A 151 15.09 -1.25 17.46
CA TYR A 151 15.81 -2.53 17.45
C TYR A 151 15.97 -3.10 18.85
N PHE A 152 16.41 -2.28 19.82
CA PHE A 152 16.58 -2.70 21.21
C PHE A 152 15.26 -3.20 21.82
N ILE A 153 14.16 -2.48 21.56
CA ILE A 153 12.82 -2.85 22.04
C ILE A 153 12.37 -4.17 21.41
N ARG A 154 12.49 -4.34 20.10
CA ARG A 154 12.11 -5.57 19.39
C ARG A 154 12.90 -6.78 19.86
N ARG A 155 14.22 -6.63 20.00
CA ARG A 155 15.09 -7.71 20.49
C ARG A 155 14.78 -8.11 21.91
N ARG A 156 14.53 -7.14 22.82
CA ARG A 156 14.36 -7.39 24.25
C ARG A 156 12.94 -7.81 24.63
N LEU A 157 11.91 -7.25 23.98
CA LEU A 157 10.50 -7.50 24.29
C LEU A 157 9.85 -8.54 23.38
N LEU A 158 10.24 -8.62 22.11
CA LEU A 158 9.59 -9.49 21.11
C LEU A 158 10.47 -10.68 20.72
N GLY A 159 11.72 -10.77 21.21
CA GLY A 159 12.63 -11.88 20.90
C GLY A 159 13.03 -12.00 19.41
N GLN A 160 12.74 -11.00 18.60
CA GLN A 160 13.03 -11.01 17.17
C GLN A 160 14.53 -10.76 16.94
N LYS A 161 15.16 -11.65 16.16
CA LYS A 161 16.58 -11.56 15.78
C LYS A 161 16.76 -10.85 14.42
N GLU A 162 16.06 -9.74 14.22
CA GLU A 162 16.28 -8.94 13.01
C GLU A 162 17.61 -8.16 13.11
N GLU A 163 18.32 -8.02 12.00
CA GLU A 163 19.51 -7.20 11.93
C GLU A 163 19.14 -5.70 11.81
N THR A 164 19.99 -4.83 12.37
CA THR A 164 19.80 -3.38 12.21
C THR A 164 19.98 -2.99 10.74
N PRO A 165 19.06 -2.24 10.14
CA PRO A 165 19.23 -1.76 8.77
C PRO A 165 20.55 -1.00 8.62
N PRO A 166 21.26 -1.15 7.50
CA PRO A 166 22.51 -0.42 7.25
C PRO A 166 22.26 1.09 7.24
N ALA A 167 23.28 1.86 7.61
CA ALA A 167 23.18 3.32 7.72
C ALA A 167 22.69 3.99 6.42
N ARG A 168 23.01 3.41 5.26
CA ARG A 168 22.53 3.89 3.95
C ARG A 168 21.02 3.81 3.83
N THR A 169 20.41 2.70 4.26
CA THR A 169 18.96 2.52 4.28
C THR A 169 18.29 3.46 5.27
N LEU A 170 18.88 3.65 6.46
CA LEU A 170 18.39 4.61 7.46
C LEU A 170 18.41 6.05 6.92
N LEU A 171 19.42 6.41 6.14
CA LEU A 171 19.49 7.73 5.50
C LEU A 171 18.35 7.91 4.47
N VAL A 172 18.06 6.89 3.65
CA VAL A 172 16.92 6.93 2.73
C VAL A 172 15.60 7.02 3.51
N ILE A 173 15.41 6.23 4.56
CA ILE A 173 14.20 6.31 5.43
C ILE A 173 14.05 7.71 6.03
N GLY A 174 15.13 8.32 6.47
CA GLY A 174 15.13 9.70 6.95
C GLY A 174 14.77 10.70 5.86
N TRP A 175 15.30 10.53 4.66
CA TRP A 175 15.06 11.41 3.53
C TRP A 175 13.62 11.29 2.99
N THR A 176 13.03 10.10 2.92
CA THR A 176 11.66 9.86 2.43
C THR A 176 10.55 10.41 3.33
N GLY A 177 10.90 11.13 4.39
CA GLY A 177 9.94 11.67 5.33
C GLY A 177 9.14 12.87 4.86
N MET A 178 8.55 12.77 3.69
CA MET A 178 7.70 13.80 3.13
C MET A 178 6.55 14.16 4.08
N ARG A 179 6.41 15.46 4.36
CA ARG A 179 5.29 15.98 5.14
C ARG A 179 4.07 16.10 4.23
N GLY A 180 2.97 15.49 4.67
CA GLY A 180 1.74 15.42 3.88
C GLY A 180 0.66 16.38 4.35
N VAL A 181 -0.52 16.13 3.81
CA VAL A 181 -1.78 16.85 3.99
C VAL A 181 -2.16 17.08 5.45
N ILE A 182 -1.84 16.14 6.36
CA ILE A 182 -2.19 16.23 7.79
C ILE A 182 -1.55 17.45 8.44
N SER A 183 -0.30 17.76 8.12
CA SER A 183 0.39 18.95 8.68
C SER A 183 -0.27 20.25 8.25
N LEU A 184 -0.75 20.30 7.01
CA LEU A 184 -1.48 21.45 6.50
C LEU A 184 -2.87 21.57 7.12
N ALA A 185 -3.62 20.46 7.18
CA ALA A 185 -4.93 20.45 7.81
C ALA A 185 -4.84 20.93 9.28
N ALA A 186 -3.80 20.50 10.00
CA ALA A 186 -3.52 20.96 11.36
C ALA A 186 -3.21 22.49 11.40
N ALA A 187 -2.43 23.01 10.45
CA ALA A 187 -2.13 24.44 10.38
C ALA A 187 -3.36 25.27 10.02
N LEU A 188 -4.22 24.77 9.13
CA LEU A 188 -5.45 25.45 8.73
C LEU A 188 -6.54 25.43 9.82
N SER A 189 -6.54 24.41 10.68
CA SER A 189 -7.46 24.31 11.83
C SER A 189 -7.18 25.32 12.95
N LEU A 190 -6.06 26.04 12.89
CA LEU A 190 -5.76 27.10 13.84
C LEU A 190 -6.85 28.20 13.78
N PRO A 191 -7.36 28.65 14.94
CA PRO A 191 -8.41 29.67 14.99
C PRO A 191 -7.90 31.02 14.47
N HIS A 192 -8.79 31.83 13.93
CA HIS A 192 -8.47 33.20 13.51
C HIS A 192 -8.39 34.15 14.71
N VAL A 193 -9.10 33.82 15.77
CA VAL A 193 -9.21 34.62 17.01
C VAL A 193 -8.88 33.70 18.19
N LEU A 194 -8.05 34.18 19.08
CA LEU A 194 -7.71 33.51 20.33
C LEU A 194 -8.90 33.49 21.30
N SER A 195 -8.86 32.63 22.33
CA SER A 195 -9.91 32.52 23.37
C SER A 195 -10.15 33.81 24.14
N ASP A 196 -9.20 34.73 24.13
CA ASP A 196 -9.28 36.06 24.75
C ASP A 196 -9.86 37.16 23.82
N GLY A 197 -10.33 36.78 22.63
CA GLY A 197 -10.91 37.69 21.63
C GLY A 197 -9.90 38.43 20.77
N ARG A 198 -8.59 38.23 20.96
CA ARG A 198 -7.54 38.87 20.14
C ARG A 198 -7.31 38.16 18.82
N PRO A 199 -7.02 38.88 17.72
CA PRO A 199 -6.67 38.24 16.44
C PRO A 199 -5.35 37.47 16.57
N PHE A 200 -5.31 36.22 16.04
CA PHE A 200 -4.11 35.41 16.02
C PHE A 200 -3.20 35.81 14.82
N THR A 201 -2.39 36.83 15.04
CA THR A 201 -1.57 37.47 14.00
C THR A 201 -0.52 36.52 13.37
N GLN A 202 0.03 35.55 14.13
CA GLN A 202 1.01 34.59 13.65
C GLN A 202 0.42 33.42 12.85
N ARG A 203 -0.92 33.28 12.81
CA ARG A 203 -1.58 32.16 12.09
C ARG A 203 -1.12 32.06 10.63
N ASN A 204 -1.13 33.18 9.89
CA ASN A 204 -0.74 33.18 8.49
C ASN A 204 0.73 32.79 8.30
N LEU A 205 1.62 33.22 9.20
CA LEU A 205 3.03 32.84 9.17
C LEU A 205 3.19 31.33 9.40
N ILE A 206 2.47 30.73 10.37
CA ILE A 206 2.50 29.29 10.63
C ILE A 206 2.02 28.51 9.42
N VAL A 207 0.92 28.92 8.78
CA VAL A 207 0.38 28.30 7.57
C VAL A 207 1.40 28.38 6.42
N PHE A 208 2.03 29.57 6.23
CA PHE A 208 3.06 29.78 5.23
C PHE A 208 4.30 28.90 5.45
N LEU A 209 4.81 28.82 6.68
CA LEU A 209 5.97 27.96 6.99
C LEU A 209 5.63 26.48 6.79
N THR A 210 4.41 26.06 7.17
CA THR A 210 3.95 24.69 6.91
C THR A 210 3.89 24.40 5.40
N PHE A 211 3.39 25.35 4.61
CA PHE A 211 3.39 25.23 3.15
C PHE A 211 4.82 25.11 2.60
N CYS A 212 5.75 25.93 3.05
CA CYS A 212 7.16 25.86 2.62
C CYS A 212 7.78 24.49 2.95
N VAL A 213 7.54 23.97 4.15
CA VAL A 213 8.03 22.63 4.53
C VAL A 213 7.44 21.54 3.64
N ILE A 214 6.13 21.59 3.36
CA ILE A 214 5.48 20.62 2.46
C ILE A 214 6.07 20.72 1.06
N LEU A 215 6.23 21.90 0.51
CA LEU A 215 6.80 22.12 -0.81
C LEU A 215 8.24 21.60 -0.90
N VAL A 216 9.09 21.97 0.04
CA VAL A 216 10.51 21.55 0.08
C VAL A 216 10.63 20.04 0.25
N THR A 217 9.84 19.44 1.15
CA THR A 217 9.91 18.00 1.38
C THR A 217 9.29 17.20 0.24
N LEU A 218 8.20 17.67 -0.38
CA LEU A 218 7.56 16.98 -1.48
C LEU A 218 8.38 17.10 -2.77
N VAL A 219 8.72 18.35 -3.15
CA VAL A 219 9.42 18.62 -4.41
C VAL A 219 10.91 18.36 -4.27
N GLY A 220 11.55 18.95 -3.25
CA GLY A 220 13.00 18.83 -3.05
C GLY A 220 13.44 17.40 -2.73
N GLN A 221 12.84 16.79 -1.71
CA GLN A 221 13.17 15.42 -1.33
C GLN A 221 12.62 14.41 -2.34
N GLY A 222 11.40 14.61 -2.87
CA GLY A 222 10.80 13.72 -3.86
C GLY A 222 11.62 13.62 -5.15
N LEU A 223 12.00 14.75 -5.75
CA LEU A 223 12.80 14.78 -6.98
C LEU A 223 14.25 14.31 -6.77
N SER A 224 14.83 14.55 -5.58
CA SER A 224 16.21 14.11 -5.27
C SER A 224 16.30 12.64 -4.84
N LEU A 225 15.19 12.02 -4.45
CA LEU A 225 15.17 10.65 -3.94
C LEU A 225 15.73 9.61 -4.92
N PRO A 226 15.36 9.58 -6.21
CA PRO A 226 15.94 8.62 -7.16
C PRO A 226 17.45 8.79 -7.35
N ALA A 227 17.93 10.03 -7.30
CA ALA A 227 19.36 10.32 -7.37
C ALA A 227 20.09 9.85 -6.10
N LEU A 228 19.50 10.07 -4.93
CA LEU A 228 20.04 9.62 -3.64
C LEU A 228 20.12 8.09 -3.57
N ILE A 229 19.09 7.39 -3.98
CA ILE A 229 19.04 5.91 -4.00
C ILE A 229 20.15 5.36 -4.90
N ARG A 230 20.34 5.94 -6.09
CA ARG A 230 21.45 5.57 -7.01
C ARG A 230 22.81 5.85 -6.42
N ALA A 231 23.00 7.03 -5.81
CA ALA A 231 24.27 7.43 -5.21
C ALA A 231 24.68 6.55 -4.03
N LEU A 232 23.72 6.01 -3.28
CA LEU A 232 23.95 5.11 -2.15
C LEU A 232 24.14 3.65 -2.57
N GLY A 233 24.03 3.33 -3.86
CA GLY A 233 24.12 1.96 -4.38
C GLY A 233 22.94 1.08 -3.94
N LEU A 234 21.80 1.68 -3.65
CA LEU A 234 20.54 1.00 -3.29
C LEU A 234 19.58 0.89 -4.49
N ALA A 235 20.04 1.30 -5.68
CA ALA A 235 19.30 1.22 -6.93
C ALA A 235 19.40 -0.19 -7.53
N GLY A 236 18.81 -1.12 -6.90
CA GLY A 236 18.67 -2.51 -7.27
C GLY A 236 18.18 -3.19 -6.01
N ASP A 237 16.89 -3.35 -5.92
CA ASP A 237 16.27 -4.03 -4.77
C ASP A 237 16.43 -5.54 -4.92
N GLU A 238 17.72 -5.95 -5.18
CA GLU A 238 18.08 -7.37 -5.25
C GLU A 238 17.72 -8.07 -3.93
N GLY A 239 17.81 -7.35 -2.80
CA GLY A 239 17.44 -7.89 -1.50
C GLY A 239 15.95 -8.21 -1.38
N ALA A 240 15.07 -7.27 -1.74
CA ALA A 240 13.62 -7.52 -1.69
C ALA A 240 13.17 -8.51 -2.77
N LYS A 241 13.83 -8.51 -3.94
CA LYS A 241 13.59 -9.53 -4.98
C LYS A 241 14.02 -10.92 -4.51
N CYS A 242 15.21 -11.04 -3.91
CA CYS A 242 15.67 -12.31 -3.34
C CYS A 242 14.76 -12.78 -2.21
N GLU A 243 14.33 -11.89 -1.30
CA GLU A 243 13.40 -12.21 -0.22
C GLU A 243 12.05 -12.68 -0.77
N LEU A 244 11.51 -11.99 -1.79
CA LEU A 244 10.26 -12.39 -2.45
C LEU A 244 10.39 -13.77 -3.12
N LEU A 245 11.45 -14.01 -3.87
CA LEU A 245 11.70 -15.29 -4.55
C LEU A 245 11.88 -16.43 -3.53
N GLU A 246 12.62 -16.18 -2.45
CA GLU A 246 12.78 -17.16 -1.37
C GLU A 246 11.46 -17.46 -0.67
N ALA A 247 10.66 -16.44 -0.37
CA ALA A 247 9.33 -16.60 0.21
C ALA A 247 8.39 -17.39 -0.72
N GLN A 248 8.36 -17.07 -2.00
CA GLN A 248 7.58 -17.79 -3.00
C GLN A 248 8.01 -19.26 -3.09
N ARG A 249 9.31 -19.53 -3.10
CA ARG A 249 9.84 -20.89 -3.08
C ARG A 249 9.39 -21.70 -1.88
N ILE A 250 9.47 -21.10 -0.67
CA ILE A 250 9.02 -21.73 0.58
C ILE A 250 7.53 -22.06 0.53
N VAL A 251 6.72 -21.13 0.04
CA VAL A 251 5.25 -21.29 -0.08
C VAL A 251 4.90 -22.40 -1.05
N LEU A 252 5.50 -22.41 -2.26
CA LEU A 252 5.25 -23.44 -3.25
C LEU A 252 5.75 -24.83 -2.81
N ALA A 253 6.90 -24.90 -2.16
CA ALA A 253 7.42 -26.15 -1.59
C ALA A 253 6.54 -26.68 -0.46
N ALA A 254 5.91 -25.80 0.34
CA ALA A 254 4.96 -26.22 1.38
C ALA A 254 3.66 -26.77 0.75
N ALA A 255 3.14 -26.12 -0.30
CA ALA A 255 1.98 -26.61 -1.04
C ALA A 255 2.24 -27.96 -1.69
N LEU A 256 3.41 -28.14 -2.35
CA LEU A 256 3.79 -29.41 -2.96
C LEU A 256 3.88 -30.53 -1.96
N ARG A 257 4.49 -30.30 -0.79
CA ARG A 257 4.54 -31.29 0.28
C ARG A 257 3.14 -31.69 0.79
N HIS A 258 2.23 -30.75 0.86
CA HIS A 258 0.84 -31.03 1.25
C HIS A 258 0.13 -31.91 0.20
N ILE A 259 0.29 -31.60 -1.09
CA ILE A 259 -0.25 -32.42 -2.18
C ILE A 259 0.28 -33.85 -2.13
N GLU A 260 1.60 -34.04 -1.92
CA GLU A 260 2.24 -35.37 -1.81
C GLU A 260 1.78 -36.14 -0.58
N GLN A 261 1.48 -35.46 0.54
CA GLN A 261 0.92 -36.08 1.73
C GLN A 261 -0.55 -36.49 1.52
N ALA A 262 -1.37 -35.58 0.94
CA ALA A 262 -2.77 -35.85 0.66
C ALA A 262 -2.91 -37.05 -0.29
N ARG A 263 -2.07 -37.13 -1.34
CA ARG A 263 -2.03 -38.27 -2.27
C ARG A 263 -1.84 -39.62 -1.59
N LYS A 264 -1.04 -39.66 -0.49
CA LYS A 264 -0.76 -40.90 0.23
C LYS A 264 -1.90 -41.34 1.16
N SER A 265 -2.72 -40.37 1.60
CA SER A 265 -3.80 -40.59 2.57
C SER A 265 -5.19 -40.70 1.96
N ASP A 266 -5.35 -40.31 0.71
CA ASP A 266 -6.64 -40.31 -0.01
C ASP A 266 -6.84 -41.53 -0.89
N ASP A 267 -8.06 -41.69 -1.44
CA ASP A 267 -8.46 -42.78 -2.30
C ASP A 267 -7.58 -42.87 -3.58
N PRO A 268 -7.01 -44.04 -3.93
CA PRO A 268 -6.19 -44.22 -5.11
C PRO A 268 -6.83 -43.75 -6.44
N ARG A 269 -8.14 -43.63 -6.48
CA ARG A 269 -8.87 -43.09 -7.66
C ARG A 269 -8.47 -41.65 -8.01
N TRP A 270 -7.99 -40.88 -7.06
CA TRP A 270 -7.55 -39.50 -7.26
C TRP A 270 -6.06 -39.34 -7.52
N ALA A 271 -5.30 -40.43 -7.64
CA ALA A 271 -3.85 -40.41 -7.77
C ALA A 271 -3.38 -39.60 -9.00
N GLU A 272 -4.02 -39.79 -10.14
CA GLU A 272 -3.69 -39.06 -11.39
C GLU A 272 -3.91 -37.56 -11.24
N MET A 273 -5.01 -37.14 -10.59
CA MET A 273 -5.30 -35.72 -10.29
C MET A 273 -4.24 -35.12 -9.39
N TYR A 274 -3.79 -35.87 -8.34
CA TYR A 274 -2.72 -35.40 -7.46
C TYR A 274 -1.36 -35.31 -8.16
N ASP A 275 -1.09 -36.25 -9.08
CA ASP A 275 0.14 -36.23 -9.86
C ASP A 275 0.18 -35.03 -10.83
N ASP A 276 -0.90 -34.75 -11.51
CA ASP A 276 -1.04 -33.59 -12.40
C ASP A 276 -0.87 -32.27 -11.61
N LEU A 277 -1.56 -32.15 -10.47
CA LEU A 277 -1.44 -30.99 -9.60
C LEU A 277 -0.01 -30.82 -9.05
N ALA A 278 0.63 -31.91 -8.61
CA ALA A 278 2.01 -31.89 -8.15
C ALA A 278 2.98 -31.48 -9.26
N GLN A 279 2.75 -31.95 -10.48
CA GLN A 279 3.56 -31.57 -11.65
C GLN A 279 3.44 -30.06 -11.93
N HIS A 280 2.23 -29.51 -11.92
CA HIS A 280 2.01 -28.07 -12.09
C HIS A 280 2.75 -27.22 -11.05
N TYR A 281 2.74 -27.65 -9.77
CA TYR A 281 3.46 -26.93 -8.71
C TYR A 281 4.98 -27.07 -8.83
N ARG A 282 5.51 -28.21 -9.35
CA ARG A 282 6.95 -28.39 -9.64
C ARG A 282 7.39 -27.45 -10.77
N GLU A 283 6.63 -27.37 -11.84
CA GLU A 283 6.92 -26.45 -12.95
C GLU A 283 6.94 -24.98 -12.51
N ARG A 284 6.02 -24.59 -11.62
CA ARG A 284 6.05 -23.25 -11.03
C ARG A 284 7.27 -23.03 -10.14
N LEU A 285 7.71 -24.04 -9.40
CA LEU A 285 8.92 -23.96 -8.57
C LEU A 285 10.17 -23.83 -9.43
N GLU A 286 10.28 -24.62 -10.48
CA GLU A 286 11.37 -24.57 -11.47
C GLU A 286 11.41 -23.21 -12.19
N ALA A 287 10.25 -22.64 -12.51
CA ALA A 287 10.16 -21.32 -13.13
C ALA A 287 10.70 -20.19 -12.21
N LEU A 288 10.64 -20.35 -10.88
CA LEU A 288 11.25 -19.41 -9.93
C LEU A 288 12.78 -19.56 -9.86
N GLU A 289 13.31 -20.74 -10.12
CA GLU A 289 14.77 -20.98 -10.11
C GLU A 289 15.48 -20.40 -11.34
N GLY A 290 14.71 -19.88 -12.28
CA GLY A 290 15.19 -19.37 -13.55
C GLY A 290 15.18 -20.44 -14.65
N PRO A 291 15.39 -20.07 -15.92
CA PRO A 291 15.51 -21.05 -16.99
C PRO A 291 16.65 -21.99 -16.68
N ALA A 292 16.41 -23.31 -16.85
CA ALA A 292 17.41 -24.34 -16.66
C ALA A 292 18.76 -23.92 -17.24
N GLU A 293 19.85 -24.24 -16.56
CA GLU A 293 21.22 -24.01 -17.06
C GLU A 293 21.34 -24.47 -18.51
N GLY A 294 21.20 -23.52 -19.45
CA GLY A 294 21.18 -23.79 -20.90
C GLY A 294 20.25 -22.91 -21.73
N SER A 295 19.18 -22.36 -21.15
CA SER A 295 18.32 -21.39 -21.85
C SER A 295 18.84 -19.98 -21.61
N GLY A 296 19.68 -19.48 -22.49
CA GLY A 296 20.22 -18.13 -22.41
C GLY A 296 19.13 -17.04 -22.42
N PRO A 297 19.46 -15.79 -22.05
CA PRO A 297 18.51 -14.66 -22.02
C PRO A 297 17.74 -14.47 -23.34
N GLU A 298 18.29 -14.96 -24.45
CA GLU A 298 17.64 -14.97 -25.77
C GLU A 298 16.44 -15.93 -25.84
N ALA A 299 16.55 -17.13 -25.27
CA ALA A 299 15.45 -18.09 -25.25
C ALA A 299 14.27 -17.58 -24.40
N ARG A 300 14.56 -16.99 -23.24
CA ARG A 300 13.54 -16.34 -22.41
C ARG A 300 12.86 -15.18 -23.14
N ARG A 301 13.64 -14.34 -23.82
CA ARG A 301 13.09 -13.24 -24.63
C ARG A 301 12.20 -13.76 -25.74
N LYS A 302 12.64 -14.80 -26.48
CA LYS A 302 11.86 -15.42 -27.53
C LYS A 302 10.58 -16.06 -27.04
N TYR A 303 10.62 -16.74 -25.89
CA TYR A 303 9.42 -17.28 -25.24
C TYR A 303 8.40 -16.19 -24.93
N LEU A 304 8.83 -15.07 -24.33
CA LEU A 304 7.95 -13.95 -23.99
C LEU A 304 7.36 -13.26 -25.22
N GLU A 305 8.15 -13.13 -26.31
CA GLU A 305 7.67 -12.61 -27.59
C GLU A 305 6.57 -13.51 -28.15
N LEU A 306 6.80 -14.83 -28.14
CA LEU A 306 5.83 -15.80 -28.65
C LEU A 306 4.53 -15.81 -27.83
N VAL A 307 4.63 -15.77 -26.49
CA VAL A 307 3.41 -15.75 -25.65
C VAL A 307 2.61 -14.47 -25.87
N ARG A 308 3.25 -13.31 -26.03
CA ARG A 308 2.55 -12.07 -26.38
C ARG A 308 1.87 -12.15 -27.75
N GLU A 309 2.52 -12.76 -28.72
CA GLU A 309 1.93 -12.98 -30.03
C GLU A 309 0.69 -13.89 -29.94
N LEU A 310 0.74 -14.95 -29.13
CA LEU A 310 -0.40 -15.84 -28.90
C LEU A 310 -1.57 -15.11 -28.22
N LEU A 311 -1.31 -14.31 -27.18
CA LEU A 311 -2.35 -13.52 -26.52
C LEU A 311 -2.99 -12.50 -27.47
N GLN A 312 -2.20 -11.92 -28.38
CA GLN A 312 -2.71 -11.02 -29.40
C GLN A 312 -3.63 -11.75 -30.37
N ILE A 313 -3.26 -12.96 -30.82
CA ILE A 313 -4.09 -13.81 -31.69
C ILE A 313 -5.40 -14.19 -30.99
N GLU A 314 -5.37 -14.49 -29.69
CA GLU A 314 -6.59 -14.78 -28.91
C GLU A 314 -7.54 -13.56 -28.89
N ARG A 315 -7.02 -12.33 -28.63
CA ARG A 315 -7.80 -11.08 -28.66
C ARG A 315 -8.44 -10.85 -30.05
N GLU A 316 -7.63 -10.92 -31.11
CA GLU A 316 -8.12 -10.70 -32.47
C GLU A 316 -9.18 -11.74 -32.87
N THR A 317 -9.00 -12.98 -32.44
CA THR A 317 -9.96 -14.05 -32.70
C THR A 317 -11.27 -13.80 -31.97
N ALA A 318 -11.25 -13.37 -30.69
CA ALA A 318 -12.43 -13.02 -29.93
C ALA A 318 -13.20 -11.86 -30.57
N VAL A 319 -12.52 -10.81 -30.96
CA VAL A 319 -13.11 -9.66 -31.68
C VAL A 319 -13.74 -10.09 -33.01
N ARG A 320 -13.07 -10.97 -33.77
CA ARG A 320 -13.61 -11.51 -35.03
C ARG A 320 -14.89 -12.30 -34.80
N LEU A 321 -14.92 -13.19 -33.79
CA LEU A 321 -16.10 -13.99 -33.44
C LEU A 321 -17.29 -13.10 -33.05
N ARG A 322 -17.02 -11.99 -32.34
CA ARG A 322 -18.05 -11.00 -32.02
C ARG A 322 -18.57 -10.28 -33.27
N ASN A 323 -17.66 -9.89 -34.19
CA ASN A 323 -18.05 -9.23 -35.44
C ASN A 323 -18.83 -10.15 -36.39
N GLU A 324 -18.59 -11.45 -36.32
CA GLU A 324 -19.37 -12.49 -37.02
C GLU A 324 -20.71 -12.81 -36.34
N GLY A 325 -21.04 -12.18 -35.22
CA GLY A 325 -22.26 -12.41 -34.45
C GLY A 325 -22.32 -13.76 -33.73
N ARG A 326 -21.19 -14.47 -33.57
CA ARG A 326 -21.08 -15.77 -32.92
C ARG A 326 -21.02 -15.66 -31.39
N ILE A 327 -20.54 -14.55 -30.86
CA ILE A 327 -20.52 -14.23 -29.44
C ILE A 327 -21.07 -12.82 -29.21
N GLY A 328 -21.65 -12.58 -28.03
CA GLY A 328 -22.12 -11.26 -27.60
C GLY A 328 -21.02 -10.43 -26.94
N ASP A 329 -21.30 -9.14 -26.73
CA ASP A 329 -20.35 -8.20 -26.11
C ASP A 329 -19.95 -8.59 -24.67
N GLU A 330 -20.83 -9.27 -23.94
CA GLU A 330 -20.53 -9.75 -22.59
C GLU A 330 -19.48 -10.87 -22.59
N VAL A 331 -19.63 -11.83 -23.53
CA VAL A 331 -18.68 -12.93 -23.70
C VAL A 331 -17.33 -12.40 -24.20
N LEU A 332 -17.33 -11.42 -25.09
CA LEU A 332 -16.11 -10.77 -25.53
C LEU A 332 -15.36 -10.13 -24.33
N ARG A 333 -16.04 -9.32 -23.51
CA ARG A 333 -15.44 -8.71 -22.32
C ARG A 333 -14.85 -9.73 -21.35
N GLN A 334 -15.51 -10.88 -21.21
CA GLN A 334 -15.02 -11.96 -20.35
C GLN A 334 -13.72 -12.58 -20.90
N ILE A 335 -13.68 -12.85 -22.21
CA ILE A 335 -12.47 -13.39 -22.87
C ILE A 335 -11.33 -12.38 -22.79
N GLU A 336 -11.58 -11.09 -23.09
CA GLU A 336 -10.58 -10.02 -22.97
C GLU A 336 -10.03 -9.92 -21.54
N HIS A 337 -10.91 -10.00 -20.53
CA HIS A 337 -10.49 -9.99 -19.13
C HIS A 337 -9.58 -11.16 -18.77
N ASP A 338 -9.89 -12.38 -19.23
CA ASP A 338 -9.08 -13.57 -18.99
C ASP A 338 -7.71 -13.50 -19.69
N VAL A 339 -7.68 -12.92 -20.89
CA VAL A 339 -6.43 -12.68 -21.65
C VAL A 339 -5.57 -11.61 -20.94
N ASP A 340 -6.20 -10.54 -20.47
CA ASP A 340 -5.50 -9.46 -19.74
C ASP A 340 -4.93 -9.95 -18.40
N LEU A 341 -5.61 -10.84 -17.69
CA LEU A 341 -5.09 -11.47 -16.47
C LEU A 341 -3.82 -12.28 -16.76
N ARG A 342 -3.83 -13.08 -17.83
CA ARG A 342 -2.65 -13.87 -18.24
C ARG A 342 -1.48 -12.97 -18.69
N ASP A 343 -1.76 -11.88 -19.41
CA ASP A 343 -0.75 -10.89 -19.78
C ASP A 343 -0.13 -10.20 -18.54
N ALA A 344 -0.96 -9.85 -17.55
CA ALA A 344 -0.51 -9.27 -16.30
C ALA A 344 0.35 -10.23 -15.45
N GLU A 345 0.00 -11.52 -15.41
CA GLU A 345 0.80 -12.56 -14.74
C GLU A 345 2.20 -12.71 -15.38
N LEU A 346 2.26 -12.69 -16.71
CA LEU A 346 3.53 -12.72 -17.45
C LEU A 346 4.39 -11.49 -17.18
N MET A 347 3.77 -10.30 -17.13
CA MET A 347 4.47 -9.07 -16.80
C MET A 347 4.94 -9.06 -15.35
N GLY A 348 4.14 -9.55 -14.41
CA GLY A 348 4.49 -9.70 -13.00
C GLY A 348 5.69 -10.64 -12.80
N GLY A 349 5.74 -11.75 -13.51
CA GLY A 349 6.88 -12.69 -13.49
C GLY A 349 8.16 -12.16 -14.17
N ILE A 350 8.07 -11.08 -14.95
CA ILE A 350 9.23 -10.40 -15.57
C ILE A 350 9.79 -9.31 -14.65
N LEU A 351 8.92 -8.66 -13.88
CA LEU A 351 9.27 -7.55 -13.00
C LEU A 351 9.72 -8.03 -11.60
N SER A 352 9.47 -9.27 -11.26
CA SER A 352 10.00 -9.97 -10.08
C SER A 352 11.32 -10.65 -10.40
#